data_436acfb4f7d60a3b14330e42a1f5a593
#
_entry.id   436acfb4f7d60a3b14330e42a1f5a593
#
_cell.length_a   1.000
_cell.length_b   1.000
_cell.length_c   1.000
_cell.angle_alpha   90.00
_cell.angle_beta   90.00
_cell.angle_gamma   90.00
#
_symmetry.space_group_name_H-M   'P 1'
#
loop_
_entity.id
_entity.type
_entity.pdbx_description
1 polymer ?
#
loop_
_entity_poly.entity_id
_entity_poly.type
_entity_poly.pdbx_seq_one_letter_code
_entity_poly.pdbx_strand_id
1 'polypeptide(L)'
;RRKVQDEIFGSGSETVVDFSKVDRVLSLDCDFLGIDPAGSTSDFSRKRQGGGEDYRNDISAEAMNRLYMVETAYSLTGGMADHRMRAKPSQMAGIAAQVASELGVEIAGYQDGGLSDAEKKSLLGSASNFDTWIKACADDLKAHEGKSVVLAGSRHGEDLQRIVIAINRKLGSYRGPMVVY
;
A
#
# COMPACT_ATOMS: atom_id res chain seq x y z
N ARG A 1 15.38 -1.79 0.16
CA ARG A 1 14.51 -1.95 1.32
C ARG A 1 15.32 -2.02 2.61
N ARG A 2 16.20 -3.03 2.80
CA ARG A 2 16.94 -3.27 4.06
C ARG A 2 17.73 -2.04 4.53
N LYS A 3 18.52 -1.42 3.65
CA LYS A 3 19.31 -0.22 3.99
C LYS A 3 18.46 0.91 4.58
N VAL A 4 17.28 1.18 4.02
CA VAL A 4 16.37 2.23 4.51
C VAL A 4 15.74 1.84 5.84
N GLN A 5 15.43 0.57 6.04
CA GLN A 5 14.92 0.07 7.33
C GLN A 5 15.99 0.17 8.42
N ASP A 6 17.22 -0.26 8.14
CA ASP A 6 18.36 -0.15 9.06
C ASP A 6 18.65 1.30 9.47
N GLU A 7 18.55 2.23 8.52
CA GLU A 7 18.76 3.65 8.78
C GLU A 7 17.66 4.27 9.66
N ILE A 8 16.41 3.87 9.44
CA ILE A 8 15.26 4.49 10.09
C ILE A 8 14.89 3.84 11.42
N PHE A 9 15.05 2.52 11.54
CA PHE A 9 14.63 1.72 12.69
C PHE A 9 15.80 1.09 13.47
N GLY A 10 16.99 1.15 12.94
CA GLY A 10 18.19 0.55 13.52
C GLY A 10 18.69 -0.66 12.72
N SER A 11 19.98 -0.94 12.84
CA SER A 11 20.61 -2.02 12.07
C SER A 11 20.03 -3.39 12.40
N GLY A 12 19.72 -4.16 11.37
CA GLY A 12 19.11 -5.48 11.47
C GLY A 12 17.59 -5.48 11.60
N SER A 13 16.94 -4.30 11.56
CA SER A 13 15.49 -4.21 11.70
C SER A 13 14.74 -4.86 10.52
N GLU A 14 13.70 -5.58 10.85
CA GLU A 14 12.76 -6.15 9.90
C GLU A 14 11.33 -5.75 10.26
N THR A 15 10.55 -5.38 9.24
CA THR A 15 9.14 -5.04 9.41
C THR A 15 8.26 -6.17 8.90
N VAL A 16 7.39 -6.66 9.77
CA VAL A 16 6.39 -7.70 9.49
C VAL A 16 5.00 -7.14 9.66
N VAL A 17 4.08 -7.53 8.78
CA VAL A 17 2.67 -7.12 8.82
C VAL A 17 1.81 -8.21 9.44
N ASP A 18 1.07 -7.86 10.47
CA ASP A 18 -0.01 -8.68 11.03
C ASP A 18 -1.30 -8.38 10.24
N PHE A 19 -1.53 -9.14 9.19
CA PHE A 19 -2.69 -8.96 8.31
C PHE A 19 -4.03 -9.22 9.01
N SER A 20 -4.06 -9.86 10.17
CA SER A 20 -5.29 -10.02 10.94
C SER A 20 -5.85 -8.68 11.43
N LYS A 21 -4.98 -7.66 11.56
CA LYS A 21 -5.31 -6.30 11.99
C LYS A 21 -5.47 -5.30 10.85
N VAL A 22 -5.31 -5.74 9.59
CA VAL A 22 -5.32 -4.84 8.42
C VAL A 22 -6.69 -4.84 7.76
N ASP A 23 -7.30 -3.66 7.64
CA ASP A 23 -8.54 -3.46 6.89
C ASP A 23 -8.29 -2.93 5.49
N ARG A 24 -7.21 -2.14 5.30
CA ARG A 24 -6.85 -1.56 3.99
C ARG A 24 -5.38 -1.78 3.67
N VAL A 25 -5.13 -2.21 2.43
CA VAL A 25 -3.78 -2.41 1.91
C VAL A 25 -3.61 -1.62 0.62
N LEU A 26 -2.56 -0.80 0.53
CA LEU A 26 -2.02 -0.32 -0.74
C LEU A 26 -0.70 -1.04 -1.00
N SER A 27 -0.64 -1.81 -2.06
CA SER A 27 0.59 -2.48 -2.49
C SER A 27 1.16 -1.81 -3.74
N LEU A 28 2.40 -1.34 -3.64
CA LEU A 28 3.16 -0.71 -4.71
C LEU A 28 4.22 -1.70 -5.21
N ASP A 29 3.83 -2.52 -6.18
CA ASP A 29 4.65 -3.57 -6.81
C ASP A 29 5.21 -4.59 -5.79
N CYS A 30 4.52 -4.78 -4.64
CA CYS A 30 4.85 -5.75 -3.61
C CYS A 30 3.91 -6.97 -3.74
N ASP A 31 4.42 -8.06 -4.32
CA ASP A 31 3.67 -9.31 -4.45
C ASP A 31 3.71 -10.11 -3.14
N PHE A 32 3.05 -9.58 -2.10
CA PHE A 32 3.12 -10.15 -0.75
C PHE A 32 2.40 -11.50 -0.62
N LEU A 33 1.52 -11.85 -1.55
CA LEU A 33 0.90 -13.18 -1.62
C LEU A 33 1.77 -14.19 -2.39
N GLY A 34 2.80 -13.70 -3.10
CA GLY A 34 3.70 -14.53 -3.91
C GLY A 34 5.16 -14.39 -3.49
N ILE A 35 5.93 -13.63 -4.27
CA ILE A 35 7.41 -13.64 -4.19
C ILE A 35 8.02 -12.61 -3.24
N ASP A 36 7.24 -11.71 -2.65
CA ASP A 36 7.73 -10.60 -1.81
C ASP A 36 7.00 -10.56 -0.46
N PRO A 37 7.16 -11.59 0.38
CA PRO A 37 6.37 -11.77 1.59
C PRO A 37 6.52 -10.59 2.55
N ALA A 38 5.40 -10.18 3.17
CA ALA A 38 5.36 -9.09 4.15
C ALA A 38 4.73 -9.52 5.48
N GLY A 39 4.12 -10.70 5.54
CA GLY A 39 3.44 -11.25 6.71
C GLY A 39 2.68 -12.52 6.38
N SER A 40 1.78 -12.94 7.26
CA SER A 40 0.98 -14.16 7.08
C SER A 40 -0.10 -13.99 6.00
N THR A 41 0.05 -14.71 4.88
CA THR A 41 -0.92 -14.71 3.78
C THR A 41 -2.26 -15.34 4.19
N SER A 42 -2.25 -16.28 5.14
CA SER A 42 -3.47 -16.91 5.66
C SER A 42 -4.35 -15.91 6.41
N ASP A 43 -3.74 -14.96 7.15
CA ASP A 43 -4.48 -13.93 7.88
C ASP A 43 -5.12 -12.92 6.92
N PHE A 44 -4.41 -12.55 5.86
CA PHE A 44 -4.98 -11.74 4.77
C PHE A 44 -6.19 -12.44 4.13
N SER A 45 -6.04 -13.73 3.77
CA SER A 45 -7.10 -14.52 3.12
C SER A 45 -8.30 -14.72 4.03
N ARG A 46 -8.09 -14.93 5.33
CA ARG A 46 -9.17 -15.10 6.32
C ARG A 46 -10.04 -13.85 6.39
N LYS A 47 -9.46 -12.65 6.38
CA LYS A 47 -10.21 -11.39 6.33
C LYS A 47 -10.97 -11.14 5.02
N ARG A 48 -10.63 -11.85 3.95
CA ARG A 48 -11.36 -11.80 2.67
C ARG A 48 -12.60 -12.73 2.64
N GLN A 49 -12.73 -13.61 3.62
CA GLN A 49 -13.85 -14.53 3.71
C GLN A 49 -15.10 -13.92 4.40
N GLY A 50 -15.08 -12.62 4.69
CA GLY A 50 -16.28 -11.88 5.11
C GLY A 50 -16.57 -11.90 6.59
N GLY A 51 -15.57 -11.92 7.43
CA GLY A 51 -15.81 -11.72 8.84
C GLY A 51 -15.07 -12.71 9.74
N GLY A 52 -15.04 -12.42 10.99
CA GLY A 52 -14.31 -13.08 12.03
C GLY A 52 -14.45 -14.60 12.12
N GLU A 53 -14.28 -15.16 13.31
CA GLU A 53 -14.29 -16.61 13.55
C GLU A 53 -15.57 -17.31 13.08
N ASP A 54 -16.66 -16.57 12.88
CA ASP A 54 -17.95 -17.12 12.38
C ASP A 54 -18.30 -16.59 10.98
N TYR A 55 -17.43 -16.88 9.98
CA TYR A 55 -17.60 -16.49 8.56
C TYR A 55 -18.94 -16.95 7.93
N ARG A 56 -19.71 -17.79 8.62
CA ARG A 56 -21.00 -18.30 8.13
C ARG A 56 -22.15 -17.37 8.45
N ASN A 57 -22.02 -16.50 9.43
CA ASN A 57 -23.11 -15.70 9.97
C ASN A 57 -22.92 -14.18 9.77
N ASP A 58 -21.69 -13.69 9.52
CA ASP A 58 -21.44 -12.27 9.34
C ASP A 58 -20.61 -12.00 8.08
N ILE A 59 -21.30 -12.03 6.93
CA ILE A 59 -20.74 -11.66 5.62
C ILE A 59 -21.02 -10.16 5.39
N SER A 60 -20.53 -9.29 6.27
CA SER A 60 -20.59 -7.88 5.95
C SER A 60 -19.40 -7.50 5.05
N ALA A 61 -19.69 -6.87 3.91
CA ALA A 61 -18.67 -6.35 3.01
C ALA A 61 -17.73 -5.34 3.71
N GLU A 62 -18.20 -4.74 4.81
CA GLU A 62 -17.46 -3.80 5.64
C GLU A 62 -16.36 -4.49 6.47
N ALA A 63 -16.56 -5.77 6.84
CA ALA A 63 -15.58 -6.56 7.59
C ALA A 63 -14.45 -7.08 6.71
N MET A 64 -14.61 -7.07 5.38
CA MET A 64 -13.57 -7.52 4.44
C MET A 64 -12.44 -6.48 4.33
N ASN A 65 -11.22 -6.98 4.27
CA ASN A 65 -10.10 -6.11 3.89
C ASN A 65 -10.24 -5.69 2.42
N ARG A 66 -9.70 -4.51 2.07
CA ARG A 66 -9.64 -4.01 0.70
C ARG A 66 -8.20 -3.84 0.27
N LEU A 67 -7.92 -4.31 -0.96
CA LEU A 67 -6.60 -4.27 -1.56
C LEU A 67 -6.56 -3.36 -2.79
N TYR A 68 -5.77 -2.32 -2.70
CA TYR A 68 -5.33 -1.50 -3.83
C TYR A 68 -3.97 -2.00 -4.29
N MET A 69 -3.85 -2.31 -5.57
CA MET A 69 -2.59 -2.78 -6.17
C MET A 69 -2.16 -1.88 -7.32
N VAL A 70 -0.95 -1.38 -7.23
CA VAL A 70 -0.24 -0.75 -8.35
C VAL A 70 0.94 -1.65 -8.69
N GLU A 71 0.99 -2.17 -9.91
CA GLU A 71 2.02 -3.14 -10.28
C GLU A 71 2.50 -3.01 -11.73
N THR A 72 3.71 -3.46 -11.95
CA THR A 72 4.35 -3.46 -13.28
C THR A 72 3.87 -4.62 -14.13
N ALA A 73 3.83 -5.81 -13.54
CA ALA A 73 3.40 -7.05 -14.17
C ALA A 73 2.29 -7.70 -13.33
N TYR A 74 1.43 -8.47 -13.97
CA TYR A 74 0.36 -9.17 -13.26
C TYR A 74 0.95 -10.20 -12.29
N SER A 75 0.63 -10.03 -11.01
CA SER A 75 1.12 -10.86 -9.91
C SER A 75 -0.02 -11.63 -9.24
N LEU A 76 0.32 -12.53 -8.32
CA LEU A 76 -0.66 -13.23 -7.50
C LEU A 76 -1.45 -12.22 -6.63
N THR A 77 -0.76 -11.26 -6.03
CA THR A 77 -1.38 -10.18 -5.25
C THR A 77 -2.29 -9.31 -6.13
N GLY A 78 -1.85 -8.98 -7.35
CA GLY A 78 -2.66 -8.20 -8.30
C GLY A 78 -3.91 -8.92 -8.75
N GLY A 79 -3.89 -10.27 -8.82
CA GLY A 79 -5.04 -11.10 -9.12
C GLY A 79 -6.12 -11.09 -8.02
N MET A 80 -5.73 -10.73 -6.79
CA MET A 80 -6.62 -10.65 -5.63
C MET A 80 -7.06 -9.22 -5.29
N ALA A 81 -6.61 -8.22 -6.06
CA ALA A 81 -6.88 -6.82 -5.79
C ALA A 81 -8.31 -6.41 -6.13
N ASP A 82 -8.92 -5.57 -5.26
CA ASP A 82 -10.23 -4.94 -5.50
C ASP A 82 -10.08 -3.77 -6.47
N HIS A 83 -8.96 -3.04 -6.36
CA HIS A 83 -8.61 -1.92 -7.23
C HIS A 83 -7.18 -2.12 -7.74
N ARG A 84 -7.04 -2.25 -9.04
CA ARG A 84 -5.75 -2.51 -9.68
C ARG A 84 -5.40 -1.45 -10.70
N MET A 85 -4.16 -0.96 -10.65
CA MET A 85 -3.60 -0.05 -11.65
C MET A 85 -2.26 -0.60 -12.14
N ARG A 86 -2.08 -0.64 -13.48
CA ARG A 86 -0.79 -0.98 -14.07
C ARG A 86 0.06 0.28 -14.21
N ALA A 87 1.32 0.22 -13.75
CA ALA A 87 2.24 1.34 -13.85
C ALA A 87 3.67 0.85 -14.19
N LYS A 88 4.48 1.75 -14.74
CA LYS A 88 5.90 1.47 -14.96
C LYS A 88 6.68 1.55 -13.65
N PRO A 89 7.81 0.84 -13.50
CA PRO A 89 8.64 0.93 -12.29
C PRO A 89 9.06 2.38 -11.97
N SER A 90 9.34 3.19 -12.99
CA SER A 90 9.73 4.59 -12.85
C SER A 90 8.62 5.50 -12.31
N GLN A 91 7.36 5.08 -12.37
CA GLN A 91 6.20 5.85 -11.92
C GLN A 91 5.81 5.54 -10.46
N MET A 92 6.33 4.45 -9.87
CA MET A 92 5.92 3.98 -8.54
C MET A 92 6.16 5.01 -7.43
N ALA A 93 7.33 5.66 -7.43
CA ALA A 93 7.64 6.67 -6.43
C ALA A 93 6.75 7.92 -6.58
N GLY A 94 6.46 8.34 -7.82
CA GLY A 94 5.54 9.44 -8.10
C GLY A 94 4.10 9.14 -7.65
N ILE A 95 3.62 7.91 -7.90
CA ILE A 95 2.29 7.46 -7.44
C ILE A 95 2.23 7.46 -5.90
N ALA A 96 3.27 6.92 -5.25
CA ALA A 96 3.37 6.94 -3.79
C ALA A 96 3.38 8.36 -3.23
N ALA A 97 4.09 9.29 -3.88
CA ALA A 97 4.15 10.69 -3.47
C ALA A 97 2.81 11.40 -3.62
N GLN A 98 2.01 11.07 -4.66
CA GLN A 98 0.64 11.57 -4.80
C GLN A 98 -0.26 11.10 -3.65
N VAL A 99 -0.20 9.81 -3.30
CA VAL A 99 -0.93 9.28 -2.14
C VAL A 99 -0.47 9.97 -0.84
N ALA A 100 0.84 10.18 -0.68
CA ALA A 100 1.40 10.89 0.47
C ALA A 100 0.86 12.33 0.57
N SER A 101 0.80 13.05 -0.55
CA SER A 101 0.26 14.41 -0.63
C SER A 101 -1.21 14.46 -0.20
N GLU A 102 -2.06 13.55 -0.69
CA GLU A 102 -3.48 13.45 -0.28
C GLU A 102 -3.64 13.13 1.22
N LEU A 103 -2.68 12.42 1.81
CA LEU A 103 -2.63 12.14 3.25
C LEU A 103 -2.02 13.29 4.07
N GLY A 104 -1.61 14.38 3.43
CA GLY A 104 -0.95 15.51 4.09
C GLY A 104 0.47 15.18 4.56
N VAL A 105 1.18 14.34 3.81
CA VAL A 105 2.60 14.01 4.02
C VAL A 105 3.41 14.65 2.91
N GLU A 106 4.23 15.63 3.26
CA GLU A 106 5.17 16.26 2.31
C GLU A 106 6.39 15.37 2.12
N ILE A 107 6.72 15.11 0.86
CA ILE A 107 7.90 14.32 0.48
C ILE A 107 8.88 15.21 -0.29
N ALA A 108 10.06 15.43 0.28
CA ALA A 108 11.11 16.21 -0.34
C ALA A 108 11.50 15.63 -1.72
N GLY A 109 11.59 16.49 -2.72
CA GLY A 109 11.89 16.10 -4.10
C GLY A 109 10.69 15.63 -4.95
N TYR A 110 9.51 15.55 -4.36
CA TYR A 110 8.26 15.17 -5.06
C TYR A 110 7.18 16.24 -4.89
N GLN A 111 7.51 17.49 -5.23
CA GLN A 111 6.50 18.56 -5.29
C GLN A 111 5.49 18.21 -6.39
N ASP A 112 4.20 18.42 -6.15
CA ASP A 112 3.08 18.07 -7.03
C ASP A 112 2.98 16.58 -7.40
N GLY A 113 3.55 15.69 -6.58
CA GLY A 113 3.51 14.23 -6.76
C GLY A 113 4.44 13.68 -7.85
N GLY A 114 5.15 14.54 -8.59
CA GLY A 114 6.19 14.11 -9.53
C GLY A 114 5.71 13.41 -10.81
N LEU A 115 4.41 13.37 -11.11
CA LEU A 115 3.85 12.82 -12.35
C LEU A 115 3.22 13.91 -13.19
N SER A 116 3.60 13.98 -14.46
CA SER A 116 2.98 14.84 -15.45
C SER A 116 1.58 14.37 -15.83
N ASP A 117 0.73 15.27 -16.35
CA ASP A 117 -0.62 14.93 -16.84
C ASP A 117 -0.60 13.87 -17.94
N ALA A 118 0.45 13.85 -18.77
CA ALA A 118 0.65 12.82 -19.79
C ALA A 118 0.88 11.43 -19.16
N GLU A 119 1.66 11.35 -18.07
CA GLU A 119 1.88 10.10 -17.34
C GLU A 119 0.61 9.66 -16.64
N LYS A 120 -0.08 10.56 -15.94
CA LYS A 120 -1.38 10.27 -15.30
C LYS A 120 -2.40 9.74 -16.31
N LYS A 121 -2.50 10.39 -17.49
CA LYS A 121 -3.34 9.93 -18.60
C LYS A 121 -2.96 8.54 -19.09
N SER A 122 -1.67 8.23 -19.14
CA SER A 122 -1.19 6.91 -19.57
C SER A 122 -1.57 5.79 -18.60
N LEU A 123 -1.80 6.11 -17.32
CA LEU A 123 -2.16 5.15 -16.28
C LEU A 123 -3.65 4.79 -16.31
N LEU A 124 -4.54 5.77 -16.33
CA LEU A 124 -5.99 5.57 -16.21
C LEU A 124 -6.81 6.31 -17.28
N GLY A 125 -6.23 6.58 -18.45
CA GLY A 125 -6.93 7.18 -19.59
C GLY A 125 -7.12 8.69 -19.50
N SER A 126 -7.12 9.28 -18.30
CA SER A 126 -7.12 10.73 -18.08
C SER A 126 -6.43 11.07 -16.75
N ALA A 127 -5.91 12.30 -16.64
CA ALA A 127 -5.36 12.78 -15.36
C ALA A 127 -6.45 12.85 -14.27
N SER A 128 -7.66 13.25 -14.62
CA SER A 128 -8.81 13.30 -13.70
C SER A 128 -9.18 11.92 -13.13
N ASN A 129 -9.15 10.86 -13.94
CA ASN A 129 -9.40 9.50 -13.45
C ASN A 129 -8.32 9.05 -12.49
N PHE A 130 -7.06 9.38 -12.81
CA PHE A 130 -5.93 9.10 -11.94
C PHE A 130 -6.07 9.82 -10.59
N ASP A 131 -6.32 11.13 -10.60
CA ASP A 131 -6.48 11.93 -9.37
C ASP A 131 -7.67 11.43 -8.53
N THR A 132 -8.78 11.05 -9.17
CA THR A 132 -9.94 10.45 -8.50
C THR A 132 -9.57 9.11 -7.84
N TRP A 133 -8.80 8.26 -8.52
CA TRP A 133 -8.36 6.98 -7.97
C TRP A 133 -7.43 7.17 -6.77
N ILE A 134 -6.45 8.08 -6.89
CA ILE A 134 -5.50 8.40 -5.81
C ILE A 134 -6.25 8.94 -4.59
N LYS A 135 -7.16 9.90 -4.81
CA LYS A 135 -7.95 10.48 -3.73
C LYS A 135 -8.81 9.43 -3.03
N ALA A 136 -9.52 8.59 -3.78
CA ALA A 136 -10.35 7.52 -3.20
C ALA A 136 -9.51 6.52 -2.38
N CYS A 137 -8.33 6.14 -2.89
CA CYS A 137 -7.40 5.28 -2.17
C CYS A 137 -6.91 5.94 -0.87
N ALA A 138 -6.47 7.19 -0.92
CA ALA A 138 -5.97 7.92 0.24
C ALA A 138 -7.06 8.14 1.30
N ASP A 139 -8.27 8.51 0.89
CA ASP A 139 -9.42 8.71 1.79
C ASP A 139 -9.78 7.39 2.50
N ASP A 140 -9.80 6.25 1.77
CA ASP A 140 -10.09 4.94 2.36
C ASP A 140 -8.98 4.48 3.33
N LEU A 141 -7.71 4.71 3.00
CA LEU A 141 -6.58 4.45 3.90
C LEU A 141 -6.68 5.29 5.19
N LYS A 142 -7.03 6.57 5.05
CA LYS A 142 -7.18 7.51 6.16
C LYS A 142 -8.39 7.18 7.05
N ALA A 143 -9.50 6.77 6.45
CA ALA A 143 -10.69 6.36 7.19
C ALA A 143 -10.44 5.12 8.08
N HIS A 144 -9.38 4.34 7.77
CA HIS A 144 -8.96 3.17 8.52
C HIS A 144 -7.58 3.36 9.15
N GLU A 145 -7.30 4.57 9.69
CA GLU A 145 -6.05 4.86 10.41
C GLU A 145 -5.81 3.85 11.53
N GLY A 146 -4.56 3.40 11.69
CA GLY A 146 -4.18 2.33 12.61
C GLY A 146 -4.50 0.90 12.14
N LYS A 147 -5.24 0.76 11.02
CA LYS A 147 -5.60 -0.54 10.41
C LYS A 147 -5.30 -0.56 8.91
N SER A 148 -4.58 0.43 8.41
CA SER A 148 -4.13 0.53 7.02
C SER A 148 -2.65 0.29 6.93
N VAL A 149 -2.20 -0.32 5.82
CA VAL A 149 -0.78 -0.50 5.51
C VAL A 149 -0.48 -0.17 4.06
N VAL A 150 0.68 0.42 3.83
CA VAL A 150 1.24 0.62 2.50
C VAL A 150 2.51 -0.21 2.38
N LEU A 151 2.62 -1.00 1.30
CA LEU A 151 3.73 -1.90 1.05
C LEU A 151 4.46 -1.49 -0.23
N ALA A 152 5.77 -1.58 -0.22
CA ALA A 152 6.60 -1.36 -1.40
C ALA A 152 7.38 -2.63 -1.74
N GLY A 153 7.36 -3.01 -3.02
CA GLY A 153 8.14 -4.13 -3.52
C GLY A 153 9.63 -3.97 -3.21
N SER A 154 10.28 -5.08 -2.86
CA SER A 154 11.69 -5.09 -2.43
C SER A 154 12.66 -4.68 -3.54
N ARG A 155 12.24 -4.78 -4.79
CA ARG A 155 13.05 -4.44 -5.98
C ARG A 155 13.13 -2.95 -6.29
N HIS A 156 12.29 -2.12 -5.64
CA HIS A 156 12.28 -0.67 -5.83
C HIS A 156 13.35 0.04 -5.00
N GLY A 157 13.79 1.20 -5.51
CA GLY A 157 14.82 2.03 -4.90
C GLY A 157 14.44 2.61 -3.54
N GLU A 158 15.40 3.29 -2.92
CA GLU A 158 15.28 3.84 -1.58
C GLU A 158 14.17 4.89 -1.46
N ASP A 159 13.95 5.69 -2.51
CA ASP A 159 12.93 6.75 -2.52
C ASP A 159 11.53 6.19 -2.25
N LEU A 160 11.11 5.14 -2.99
CA LEU A 160 9.82 4.52 -2.75
C LEU A 160 9.72 3.96 -1.33
N GLN A 161 10.78 3.33 -0.82
CA GLN A 161 10.79 2.79 0.54
C GLN A 161 10.62 3.89 1.61
N ARG A 162 11.30 5.03 1.44
CA ARG A 162 11.19 6.19 2.35
C ARG A 162 9.80 6.79 2.33
N ILE A 163 9.21 6.98 1.15
CA ILE A 163 7.84 7.50 0.99
C ILE A 163 6.84 6.58 1.70
N VAL A 164 6.94 5.28 1.47
CA VAL A 164 6.04 4.28 2.08
C VAL A 164 6.17 4.26 3.61
N ILE A 165 7.38 4.39 4.14
CA ILE A 165 7.58 4.50 5.60
C ILE A 165 6.94 5.78 6.15
N ALA A 166 7.07 6.92 5.45
CA ALA A 166 6.45 8.17 5.86
C ALA A 166 4.91 8.07 5.87
N ILE A 167 4.33 7.46 4.84
CA ILE A 167 2.88 7.19 4.77
C ILE A 167 2.44 6.29 5.94
N ASN A 168 3.13 5.18 6.19
CA ASN A 168 2.78 4.25 7.26
C ASN A 168 2.91 4.90 8.65
N ARG A 169 3.87 5.81 8.85
CA ARG A 169 3.96 6.62 10.08
C ARG A 169 2.73 7.53 10.24
N LYS A 170 2.32 8.20 9.17
CA LYS A 170 1.14 9.06 9.16
C LYS A 170 -0.14 8.29 9.44
N LEU A 171 -0.29 7.10 8.87
CA LEU A 171 -1.43 6.21 9.06
C LEU A 171 -1.41 5.46 10.40
N GLY A 172 -0.39 5.65 11.24
CA GLY A 172 -0.29 4.95 12.53
C GLY A 172 -0.02 3.44 12.40
N SER A 173 0.39 2.95 11.22
CA SER A 173 0.55 1.52 10.94
C SER A 173 1.53 0.82 11.89
N TYR A 174 2.58 1.53 12.34
CA TYR A 174 3.58 1.01 13.29
C TYR A 174 3.10 0.93 14.75
N ARG A 175 1.90 1.43 15.04
CA ARG A 175 1.22 1.30 16.34
C ARG A 175 0.10 0.27 16.31
N GLY A 176 -0.13 -0.35 15.15
CA GLY A 176 -1.21 -1.29 14.89
C GLY A 176 -0.71 -2.56 14.19
N PRO A 177 -0.90 -2.66 12.85
CA PRO A 177 -0.63 -3.90 12.12
C PRO A 177 0.84 -4.16 11.77
N MET A 178 1.73 -3.17 11.87
CA MET A 178 3.15 -3.35 11.52
C MET A 178 4.01 -3.46 12.78
N VAL A 179 4.81 -4.50 12.84
CA VAL A 179 5.76 -4.74 13.92
C VAL A 179 7.18 -4.63 13.36
N VAL A 180 8.03 -3.92 14.07
CA VAL A 180 9.47 -3.79 13.77
C VAL A 180 10.23 -4.61 14.80
N TYR A 181 11.04 -5.56 14.33
CA TYR A 181 11.90 -6.42 15.15
C TYR A 181 13.35 -5.98 15.04
#